data_acdf90baddcb1104f4bc2256ecf7a528
#
_entry.id   acdf90baddcb1104f4bc2256ecf7a528
#
_cell.length_a   1.000
_cell.length_b   1.000
_cell.length_c   1.000
_cell.angle_alpha   90.00
_cell.angle_beta   90.00
_cell.angle_gamma   90.00
#
_symmetry.space_group_name_H-M   'P 1'
#
loop_
_entity.id
_entity.type
_entity.pdbx_description
1 polymer ?
#
loop_
_entity_poly.entity_id
_entity_poly.type
_entity_poly.pdbx_seq_one_letter_code
_entity_poly.pdbx_strand_id
1 'polypeptide(L)'
;HERSSAASDVYKRQLLARQVGVPAIVVFLNKVDTVQDKELLELVEMEIRELLTSYQFPGDTIPIIKGSALKAIEGDAELGVKPIEELMKAVDETIPQPDRPKDKPFLMPIEDVFSISGRGTVVTGRVEQGVVNTNDELEIIGIKDTQKTVCTGVEMFRKLLDTGEAGDNIGALLRGIDRNQVERGQVLAKPGSIKPHTKFEAQAYILKKEEGGRHTPVSYTHLTLPTIVRGV
;
A
#
# COMPACT_ATOMS: atom_id res chain seq x y z
N HIS A 1 31.10 -4.55 -2.04
CA HIS A 1 30.23 -3.35 -1.84
C HIS A 1 28.78 -3.55 -2.29
N GLU A 2 28.49 -4.34 -3.31
CA GLU A 2 27.11 -4.57 -3.81
C GLU A 2 26.27 -5.47 -2.87
N ARG A 3 26.89 -6.42 -2.15
CA ARG A 3 26.17 -7.28 -1.18
C ARG A 3 25.62 -6.50 0.03
N SER A 4 26.28 -5.42 0.43
CA SER A 4 25.84 -4.57 1.55
C SER A 4 24.59 -3.74 1.23
N SER A 5 24.36 -3.34 -0.04
CA SER A 5 23.22 -2.53 -0.42
C SER A 5 21.93 -3.37 -0.49
N ALA A 6 21.99 -4.57 -1.04
CA ALA A 6 20.81 -5.45 -1.17
C ALA A 6 20.27 -5.90 0.21
N ALA A 7 21.15 -6.29 1.14
CA ALA A 7 20.75 -6.61 2.51
C ALA A 7 20.15 -5.41 3.24
N SER A 8 20.73 -4.21 3.05
CA SER A 8 20.20 -2.97 3.62
C SER A 8 18.79 -2.62 3.08
N ASP A 9 18.51 -2.90 1.82
CA ASP A 9 17.21 -2.61 1.21
C ASP A 9 16.13 -3.59 1.66
N VAL A 10 16.46 -4.86 1.83
CA VAL A 10 15.56 -5.87 2.42
C VAL A 10 15.22 -5.49 3.87
N TYR A 11 16.22 -5.13 4.66
CA TYR A 11 16.04 -4.66 6.03
C TYR A 11 15.09 -3.45 6.14
N LYS A 12 15.28 -2.45 5.29
CA LYS A 12 14.41 -1.25 5.28
C LYS A 12 12.96 -1.58 4.92
N ARG A 13 12.74 -2.49 3.95
CA ARG A 13 11.39 -2.89 3.53
C ARG A 13 10.65 -3.65 4.62
N GLN A 14 11.34 -4.51 5.37
CA GLN A 14 10.76 -5.26 6.47
C GLN A 14 10.37 -4.36 7.64
N LEU A 15 11.23 -3.40 7.99
CA LEU A 15 10.92 -2.38 8.98
C LEU A 15 9.68 -1.56 8.58
N LEU A 16 9.59 -1.17 7.31
CA LEU A 16 8.43 -0.47 6.76
C LEU A 16 7.15 -1.33 6.86
N ALA A 17 7.22 -2.61 6.52
CA ALA A 17 6.07 -3.52 6.59
C ALA A 17 5.46 -3.54 8.00
N ARG A 18 6.31 -3.57 9.04
CA ARG A 18 5.84 -3.49 10.42
C ARG A 18 5.23 -2.13 10.76
N GLN A 19 5.89 -1.04 10.35
CA GLN A 19 5.41 0.32 10.64
C GLN A 19 4.05 0.62 10.01
N VAL A 20 3.79 0.08 8.80
CA VAL A 20 2.48 0.21 8.15
C VAL A 20 1.46 -0.82 8.64
N GLY A 21 1.84 -1.70 9.59
CA GLY A 21 0.93 -2.65 10.21
C GLY A 21 0.50 -3.80 9.29
N VAL A 22 1.42 -4.30 8.44
CA VAL A 22 1.16 -5.48 7.61
C VAL A 22 0.78 -6.66 8.51
N PRO A 23 -0.40 -7.29 8.34
CA PRO A 23 -0.90 -8.30 9.27
C PRO A 23 -0.21 -9.66 9.13
N ALA A 24 0.26 -10.00 7.93
CA ALA A 24 0.89 -11.29 7.64
C ALA A 24 1.91 -11.17 6.51
N ILE A 25 2.85 -12.09 6.46
CA ILE A 25 3.92 -12.16 5.46
C ILE A 25 4.02 -13.58 4.93
N VAL A 26 4.24 -13.72 3.63
CA VAL A 26 4.69 -14.93 2.95
C VAL A 26 6.00 -14.61 2.24
N VAL A 27 6.96 -15.50 2.30
CA VAL A 27 8.28 -15.29 1.71
C VAL A 27 8.48 -16.18 0.49
N PHE A 28 8.97 -15.60 -0.60
CA PHE A 28 9.40 -16.34 -1.78
C PHE A 28 10.91 -16.13 -2.00
N LEU A 29 11.70 -17.18 -1.79
CA LEU A 29 13.12 -17.22 -2.13
C LEU A 29 13.28 -17.43 -3.63
N ASN A 30 13.41 -16.31 -4.33
CA ASN A 30 13.54 -16.33 -5.79
C ASN A 30 14.99 -16.64 -6.23
N LYS A 31 15.16 -17.05 -7.48
CA LYS A 31 16.43 -17.32 -8.14
C LYS A 31 17.21 -18.50 -7.55
N VAL A 32 16.55 -19.48 -6.99
CA VAL A 32 17.21 -20.70 -6.47
C VAL A 32 17.92 -21.50 -7.54
N ASP A 33 17.57 -21.32 -8.81
CA ASP A 33 18.24 -21.91 -9.98
C ASP A 33 19.68 -21.44 -10.15
N THR A 34 20.04 -20.29 -9.57
CA THR A 34 21.42 -19.75 -9.62
C THR A 34 22.30 -20.24 -8.48
N VAL A 35 21.74 -20.92 -7.49
CA VAL A 35 22.44 -21.38 -6.28
C VAL A 35 22.66 -22.89 -6.38
N GLN A 36 23.92 -23.31 -6.44
CA GLN A 36 24.29 -24.74 -6.52
C GLN A 36 24.35 -25.39 -5.15
N ASP A 37 24.64 -24.62 -4.11
CA ASP A 37 24.80 -25.08 -2.74
C ASP A 37 23.46 -25.04 -1.98
N LYS A 38 22.95 -26.21 -1.63
CA LYS A 38 21.69 -26.34 -0.86
C LYS A 38 21.86 -25.88 0.59
N GLU A 39 23.04 -26.04 1.19
CA GLU A 39 23.30 -25.60 2.56
C GLU A 39 23.20 -24.07 2.66
N LEU A 40 23.63 -23.38 1.62
CA LEU A 40 23.47 -21.92 1.54
C LEU A 40 22.01 -21.47 1.54
N LEU A 41 21.13 -22.22 0.86
CA LEU A 41 19.69 -21.91 0.85
C LEU A 41 19.04 -22.13 2.23
N GLU A 42 19.50 -23.14 2.97
CA GLU A 42 19.02 -23.42 4.33
C GLU A 42 19.50 -22.33 5.30
N LEU A 43 20.75 -21.91 5.16
CA LEU A 43 21.30 -20.80 5.97
C LEU A 43 20.53 -19.49 5.74
N VAL A 44 20.28 -19.14 4.47
CA VAL A 44 19.49 -17.94 4.13
C VAL A 44 18.07 -18.04 4.68
N GLU A 45 17.43 -19.20 4.62
CA GLU A 45 16.11 -19.39 5.22
C GLU A 45 16.14 -19.14 6.73
N MET A 46 17.15 -19.69 7.43
CA MET A 46 17.32 -19.49 8.86
C MET A 46 17.52 -18.03 9.24
N GLU A 47 18.36 -17.32 8.50
CA GLU A 47 18.58 -15.88 8.69
C GLU A 47 17.31 -15.05 8.49
N ILE A 48 16.48 -15.42 7.49
CA ILE A 48 15.19 -14.75 7.24
C ILE A 48 14.23 -15.01 8.41
N ARG A 49 14.16 -16.24 8.95
CA ARG A 49 13.30 -16.57 10.08
C ARG A 49 13.70 -15.80 11.34
N GLU A 50 14.99 -15.75 11.65
CA GLU A 50 15.52 -14.95 12.76
C GLU A 50 15.20 -13.48 12.60
N LEU A 51 15.38 -12.95 11.39
CA LEU A 51 15.10 -11.55 11.07
C LEU A 51 13.61 -11.23 11.23
N LEU A 52 12.71 -12.05 10.70
CA LEU A 52 11.26 -11.88 10.86
C LEU A 52 10.84 -11.94 12.33
N THR A 53 11.43 -12.85 13.11
CA THR A 53 11.20 -12.94 14.55
C THR A 53 11.67 -11.68 15.29
N SER A 54 12.81 -11.12 14.91
CA SER A 54 13.29 -9.86 15.49
C SER A 54 12.35 -8.69 15.25
N TYR A 55 11.57 -8.74 14.15
CA TYR A 55 10.51 -7.78 13.82
C TYR A 55 9.13 -8.15 14.38
N GLN A 56 9.08 -9.16 15.26
CA GLN A 56 7.85 -9.64 15.92
C GLN A 56 6.83 -10.25 14.95
N PHE A 57 7.26 -10.75 13.82
CA PHE A 57 6.49 -11.69 13.01
C PHE A 57 6.76 -13.11 13.51
N PRO A 58 5.84 -14.07 13.32
CA PRO A 58 6.02 -15.45 13.76
C PRO A 58 6.99 -16.21 12.81
N GLY A 59 8.29 -15.84 12.84
CA GLY A 59 9.31 -16.31 11.90
C GLY A 59 9.38 -17.83 11.73
N ASP A 60 9.12 -18.59 12.79
CA ASP A 60 9.16 -20.07 12.78
C ASP A 60 8.04 -20.68 11.92
N THR A 61 6.88 -20.02 11.83
CA THR A 61 5.69 -20.56 11.16
C THR A 61 5.36 -19.90 9.82
N ILE A 62 6.06 -18.85 9.48
CA ILE A 62 5.87 -18.13 8.19
C ILE A 62 6.22 -19.07 7.03
N PRO A 63 5.33 -19.21 6.02
CA PRO A 63 5.64 -19.97 4.81
C PRO A 63 6.82 -19.33 4.06
N ILE A 64 7.85 -20.13 3.78
CA ILE A 64 8.99 -19.74 2.94
C ILE A 64 9.06 -20.72 1.78
N ILE A 65 8.75 -20.25 0.58
CA ILE A 65 8.73 -21.03 -0.64
C ILE A 65 10.01 -20.73 -1.43
N LYS A 66 10.66 -21.79 -1.94
CA LYS A 66 11.90 -21.71 -2.72
C LYS A 66 11.60 -21.97 -4.19
N GLY A 67 11.97 -21.06 -5.10
CA GLY A 67 11.70 -21.22 -6.52
C GLY A 67 12.44 -20.24 -7.42
N SER A 68 12.13 -20.28 -8.70
CA SER A 68 12.64 -19.37 -9.70
C SER A 68 11.54 -18.87 -10.61
N ALA A 69 11.27 -17.57 -10.54
CA ALA A 69 10.28 -16.93 -11.41
C ALA A 69 10.68 -17.03 -12.89
N LEU A 70 11.98 -17.02 -13.19
CA LEU A 70 12.47 -17.23 -14.57
C LEU A 70 12.12 -18.64 -15.05
N LYS A 71 12.40 -19.65 -14.24
CA LYS A 71 12.07 -21.04 -14.56
C LYS A 71 10.56 -21.26 -14.72
N ALA A 72 9.73 -20.54 -13.97
CA ALA A 72 8.28 -20.58 -14.14
C ALA A 72 7.86 -20.05 -15.53
N ILE A 73 8.45 -18.96 -16.02
CA ILE A 73 8.20 -18.43 -17.36
C ILE A 73 8.68 -19.40 -18.45
N GLU A 74 9.78 -20.10 -18.20
CA GLU A 74 10.32 -21.12 -19.10
C GLU A 74 9.52 -22.43 -19.09
N GLY A 75 8.55 -22.60 -18.18
CA GLY A 75 7.70 -23.78 -18.05
C GLY A 75 8.35 -24.94 -17.29
N ASP A 76 9.44 -24.70 -16.56
CA ASP A 76 10.05 -25.71 -15.67
C ASP A 76 9.09 -26.07 -14.54
N ALA A 77 8.75 -27.36 -14.44
CA ALA A 77 7.76 -27.81 -13.48
C ALA A 77 8.25 -27.77 -12.02
N GLU A 78 9.52 -28.12 -11.77
CA GLU A 78 10.02 -28.33 -10.41
C GLU A 78 10.50 -27.06 -9.73
N LEU A 79 11.30 -26.24 -10.44
CA LEU A 79 11.86 -25.01 -9.90
C LEU A 79 10.99 -23.77 -10.18
N GLY A 80 10.05 -23.91 -11.11
CA GLY A 80 9.21 -22.81 -11.59
C GLY A 80 7.74 -22.94 -11.20
N VAL A 81 7.01 -23.79 -11.93
CA VAL A 81 5.53 -23.83 -11.85
C VAL A 81 5.03 -24.23 -10.47
N LYS A 82 5.50 -25.36 -9.92
CA LYS A 82 5.09 -25.83 -8.58
C LYS A 82 5.35 -24.82 -7.47
N PRO A 83 6.57 -24.22 -7.35
CA PRO A 83 6.79 -23.19 -6.33
C PRO A 83 5.87 -21.97 -6.46
N ILE A 84 5.48 -21.59 -7.67
CA ILE A 84 4.52 -20.49 -7.85
C ILE A 84 3.12 -20.89 -7.40
N GLU A 85 2.68 -22.12 -7.70
CA GLU A 85 1.40 -22.65 -7.21
C GLU A 85 1.39 -22.76 -5.68
N GLU A 86 2.48 -23.24 -5.07
CA GLU A 86 2.67 -23.28 -3.61
C GLU A 86 2.65 -21.88 -2.99
N LEU A 87 3.28 -20.90 -3.64
CA LEU A 87 3.24 -19.50 -3.21
C LEU A 87 1.81 -18.97 -3.20
N MET A 88 1.06 -19.20 -4.28
CA MET A 88 -0.33 -18.73 -4.37
C MET A 88 -1.20 -19.39 -3.31
N LYS A 89 -1.04 -20.70 -3.09
CA LYS A 89 -1.72 -21.41 -2.02
C LYS A 89 -1.36 -20.86 -0.64
N ALA A 90 -0.08 -20.63 -0.37
CA ALA A 90 0.37 -20.05 0.90
C ALA A 90 -0.18 -18.64 1.12
N VAL A 91 -0.29 -17.82 0.06
CA VAL A 91 -0.94 -16.51 0.13
C VAL A 91 -2.41 -16.64 0.52
N ASP A 92 -3.16 -17.53 -0.14
CA ASP A 92 -4.58 -17.73 0.12
C ASP A 92 -4.86 -18.24 1.55
N GLU A 93 -3.97 -19.09 2.09
CA GLU A 93 -4.10 -19.67 3.43
C GLU A 93 -3.61 -18.75 4.55
N THR A 94 -2.59 -17.92 4.30
CA THR A 94 -1.87 -17.14 5.34
C THR A 94 -2.31 -15.71 5.42
N ILE A 95 -2.60 -15.06 4.29
CA ILE A 95 -2.93 -13.63 4.26
C ILE A 95 -4.42 -13.45 4.58
N PRO A 96 -4.77 -12.79 5.70
CA PRO A 96 -6.17 -12.58 6.06
C PRO A 96 -6.85 -11.66 5.05
N GLN A 97 -8.13 -11.90 4.81
CA GLN A 97 -8.94 -10.97 4.03
C GLN A 97 -8.98 -9.60 4.73
N PRO A 98 -8.68 -8.50 4.02
CA PRO A 98 -8.71 -7.19 4.62
C PRO A 98 -10.14 -6.79 5.00
N ASP A 99 -10.28 -6.13 6.15
CA ASP A 99 -11.54 -5.49 6.51
C ASP A 99 -11.82 -4.34 5.55
N ARG A 100 -12.98 -4.39 4.88
CA ARG A 100 -13.44 -3.38 3.94
C ARG A 100 -14.67 -2.68 4.51
N PRO A 101 -14.52 -1.54 5.20
CA PRO A 101 -15.61 -0.84 5.86
C PRO A 101 -16.51 -0.12 4.83
N LYS A 102 -17.35 -0.88 4.11
CA LYS A 102 -18.26 -0.38 3.06
C LYS A 102 -19.44 0.38 3.63
N ASP A 103 -19.86 0.08 4.86
CA ASP A 103 -21.03 0.69 5.52
C ASP A 103 -20.77 2.12 6.02
N LYS A 104 -19.52 2.57 6.02
CA LYS A 104 -19.14 3.93 6.41
C LYS A 104 -19.34 4.93 5.28
N PRO A 105 -19.43 6.24 5.57
CA PRO A 105 -19.42 7.26 4.53
C PRO A 105 -18.17 7.16 3.65
N PHE A 106 -18.33 7.37 2.35
CA PHE A 106 -17.21 7.35 1.41
C PHE A 106 -16.11 8.32 1.78
N LEU A 107 -14.87 7.85 1.70
CA LEU A 107 -13.66 8.63 1.94
C LEU A 107 -12.49 8.08 1.11
N MET A 108 -11.85 8.95 0.35
CA MET A 108 -10.69 8.64 -0.48
C MET A 108 -9.67 9.77 -0.40
N PRO A 109 -8.48 9.56 0.17
CA PRO A 109 -7.36 10.50 0.05
C PRO A 109 -6.94 10.64 -1.41
N ILE A 110 -6.67 11.86 -1.84
CA ILE A 110 -6.23 12.15 -3.21
C ILE A 110 -4.71 11.97 -3.28
N GLU A 111 -4.28 10.99 -4.08
CA GLU A 111 -2.87 10.65 -4.28
C GLU A 111 -2.29 11.34 -5.51
N ASP A 112 -3.09 11.47 -6.59
CA ASP A 112 -2.68 12.15 -7.80
C ASP A 112 -3.87 12.81 -8.51
N VAL A 113 -3.56 13.80 -9.38
CA VAL A 113 -4.56 14.59 -10.09
C VAL A 113 -4.18 14.71 -11.56
N PHE A 114 -5.06 14.25 -12.43
CA PHE A 114 -4.88 14.27 -13.87
C PHE A 114 -5.96 15.11 -14.56
N SER A 115 -5.62 15.68 -15.71
CA SER A 115 -6.59 16.31 -16.60
C SER A 115 -6.72 15.44 -17.85
N ILE A 116 -7.93 15.01 -18.16
CA ILE A 116 -8.21 14.26 -19.40
C ILE A 116 -8.93 15.18 -20.36
N SER A 117 -8.32 15.39 -21.53
CA SER A 117 -8.90 16.24 -22.57
C SER A 117 -10.30 15.76 -22.94
N GLY A 118 -11.30 16.67 -22.89
CA GLY A 118 -12.69 16.38 -23.17
C GLY A 118 -13.48 15.62 -22.10
N ARG A 119 -12.81 15.20 -20.99
CA ARG A 119 -13.50 14.49 -19.88
C ARG A 119 -13.48 15.24 -18.55
N GLY A 120 -12.48 16.10 -18.32
CA GLY A 120 -12.36 16.86 -17.08
C GLY A 120 -11.21 16.42 -16.19
N THR A 121 -11.34 16.69 -14.89
CA THR A 121 -10.33 16.35 -13.89
C THR A 121 -10.62 14.96 -13.29
N VAL A 122 -9.59 14.14 -13.25
CA VAL A 122 -9.59 12.83 -12.60
C VAL A 122 -8.67 12.89 -11.39
N VAL A 123 -9.18 12.47 -10.25
CA VAL A 123 -8.38 12.26 -9.03
C VAL A 123 -8.24 10.77 -8.77
N THR A 124 -7.05 10.35 -8.40
CA THR A 124 -6.80 8.95 -8.05
C THR A 124 -6.48 8.80 -6.59
N GLY A 125 -6.83 7.65 -6.04
CA GLY A 125 -6.54 7.30 -4.67
C GLY A 125 -7.14 5.95 -4.30
N ARG A 126 -6.78 5.50 -3.10
CA ARG A 126 -7.38 4.32 -2.50
C ARG A 126 -8.64 4.73 -1.73
N VAL A 127 -9.72 4.03 -1.95
CA VAL A 127 -10.93 4.18 -1.14
C VAL A 127 -10.65 3.58 0.24
N GLU A 128 -10.58 4.42 1.26
CA GLU A 128 -10.32 3.98 2.64
C GLU A 128 -11.56 3.42 3.30
N GLN A 129 -12.72 3.97 2.99
CA GLN A 129 -14.02 3.50 3.51
C GLN A 129 -15.17 3.92 2.61
N GLY A 130 -16.28 3.21 2.77
CA GLY A 130 -17.53 3.48 2.06
C GLY A 130 -17.52 3.01 0.62
N VAL A 131 -18.51 3.50 -0.09
CA VAL A 131 -18.75 3.23 -1.53
C VAL A 131 -19.03 4.55 -2.22
N VAL A 132 -18.52 4.72 -3.42
CA VAL A 132 -18.86 5.82 -4.33
C VAL A 132 -19.48 5.26 -5.59
N ASN A 133 -20.56 5.89 -6.04
CA ASN A 133 -21.22 5.56 -7.30
C ASN A 133 -21.09 6.70 -8.30
N THR A 134 -21.27 6.38 -9.56
CA THR A 134 -21.41 7.40 -10.59
C THR A 134 -22.65 8.25 -10.28
N ASN A 135 -22.50 9.58 -10.37
CA ASN A 135 -23.42 10.65 -10.02
C ASN A 135 -23.58 10.95 -8.53
N ASP A 136 -22.79 10.34 -7.64
CA ASP A 136 -22.77 10.76 -6.24
C ASP A 136 -22.22 12.18 -6.08
N GLU A 137 -22.87 12.95 -5.21
CA GLU A 137 -22.34 14.25 -4.76
C GLU A 137 -21.21 14.02 -3.76
N LEU A 138 -20.11 14.74 -3.96
CA LEU A 138 -18.90 14.63 -3.16
C LEU A 138 -18.38 16.00 -2.77
N GLU A 139 -17.52 16.03 -1.75
CA GLU A 139 -16.75 17.21 -1.33
C GLU A 139 -15.25 16.93 -1.39
N ILE A 140 -14.50 17.92 -1.86
CA ILE A 140 -13.03 17.93 -1.80
C ILE A 140 -12.67 18.78 -0.58
N ILE A 141 -11.96 18.20 0.39
CA ILE A 141 -11.74 18.76 1.71
C ILE A 141 -10.25 18.80 2.04
N GLY A 142 -9.82 19.82 2.74
CA GLY A 142 -8.45 20.00 3.22
C GLY A 142 -7.59 20.89 2.32
N ILE A 143 -6.53 21.46 2.87
CA ILE A 143 -5.53 22.35 2.25
C ILE A 143 -6.15 23.65 1.73
N LYS A 144 -7.21 23.57 0.93
CA LYS A 144 -7.98 24.68 0.35
C LYS A 144 -9.40 24.68 0.88
N ASP A 145 -10.16 25.70 0.49
CA ASP A 145 -11.58 25.77 0.79
C ASP A 145 -12.32 24.56 0.24
N THR A 146 -13.27 24.04 1.03
CA THR A 146 -14.08 22.89 0.64
C THR A 146 -14.88 23.16 -0.62
N GLN A 147 -14.76 22.28 -1.59
CA GLN A 147 -15.45 22.38 -2.86
C GLN A 147 -16.41 21.21 -3.04
N LYS A 148 -17.58 21.50 -3.59
CA LYS A 148 -18.58 20.47 -3.96
C LYS A 148 -18.37 20.05 -5.42
N THR A 149 -18.54 18.77 -5.67
CA THR A 149 -18.42 18.18 -6.99
C THR A 149 -19.34 16.98 -7.14
N VAL A 150 -19.39 16.41 -8.32
CA VAL A 150 -20.13 15.17 -8.62
C VAL A 150 -19.17 14.20 -9.27
N CYS A 151 -19.16 12.96 -8.81
CA CYS A 151 -18.45 11.87 -9.44
C CYS A 151 -19.16 11.48 -10.74
N THR A 152 -18.59 11.78 -11.90
CA THR A 152 -19.20 11.46 -13.20
C THR A 152 -18.76 10.12 -13.77
N GLY A 153 -17.79 9.48 -13.15
CA GLY A 153 -17.32 8.16 -13.54
C GLY A 153 -16.26 7.64 -12.58
N VAL A 154 -16.21 6.34 -12.46
CA VAL A 154 -15.22 5.60 -11.69
C VAL A 154 -14.42 4.74 -12.67
N GLU A 155 -13.10 4.74 -12.56
CA GLU A 155 -12.22 3.94 -13.41
C GLU A 155 -11.23 3.15 -12.55
N MET A 156 -11.02 1.88 -12.89
CA MET A 156 -10.00 1.03 -12.29
C MET A 156 -9.39 0.14 -13.38
N PHE A 157 -8.06 0.07 -13.47
CA PHE A 157 -7.34 -0.69 -14.50
C PHE A 157 -7.79 -0.39 -15.94
N ARG A 158 -8.05 0.90 -16.25
CA ARG A 158 -8.55 1.37 -17.57
C ARG A 158 -9.95 0.82 -17.94
N LYS A 159 -10.72 0.36 -16.95
CA LYS A 159 -12.10 -0.04 -17.12
C LYS A 159 -13.00 0.92 -16.36
N LEU A 160 -14.07 1.36 -17.02
CA LEU A 160 -15.13 2.12 -16.37
C LEU A 160 -15.95 1.18 -15.50
N LEU A 161 -16.24 1.63 -14.30
CA LEU A 161 -17.05 0.94 -13.30
C LEU A 161 -18.21 1.84 -12.91
N ASP A 162 -19.30 1.24 -12.45
CA ASP A 162 -20.43 1.98 -11.89
C ASP A 162 -20.14 2.42 -10.44
N THR A 163 -19.32 1.65 -9.73
CA THR A 163 -19.04 1.82 -8.31
C THR A 163 -17.56 1.62 -7.98
N GLY A 164 -17.08 2.31 -6.93
CA GLY A 164 -15.81 2.04 -6.27
C GLY A 164 -16.02 1.86 -4.77
N GLU A 165 -15.40 0.86 -4.17
CA GLU A 165 -15.64 0.50 -2.78
C GLU A 165 -14.36 0.43 -1.94
N ALA A 166 -14.52 0.43 -0.61
CA ALA A 166 -13.39 0.37 0.33
C ALA A 166 -12.36 -0.69 -0.06
N GLY A 167 -11.09 -0.30 -0.14
CA GLY A 167 -9.96 -1.13 -0.57
C GLY A 167 -9.60 -1.01 -2.04
N ASP A 168 -10.45 -0.44 -2.88
CA ASP A 168 -10.16 -0.26 -4.31
C ASP A 168 -9.27 0.97 -4.56
N ASN A 169 -8.33 0.84 -5.51
CA ASN A 169 -7.63 1.98 -6.08
C ASN A 169 -8.37 2.45 -7.33
N ILE A 170 -8.95 3.63 -7.26
CA ILE A 170 -9.79 4.15 -8.33
C ILE A 170 -9.33 5.50 -8.85
N GLY A 171 -9.72 5.81 -10.08
CA GLY A 171 -9.77 7.16 -10.62
C GLY A 171 -11.22 7.65 -10.60
N ALA A 172 -11.48 8.74 -9.89
CA ALA A 172 -12.78 9.39 -9.87
C ALA A 172 -12.79 10.61 -10.80
N LEU A 173 -13.68 10.60 -11.76
CA LEU A 173 -13.89 11.73 -12.69
C LEU A 173 -14.81 12.76 -12.03
N LEU A 174 -14.35 14.00 -11.92
CA LEU A 174 -15.04 15.05 -11.19
C LEU A 174 -15.61 16.11 -12.14
N ARG A 175 -16.85 16.49 -11.89
CA ARG A 175 -17.55 17.54 -12.66
C ARG A 175 -17.24 18.94 -12.13
N GLY A 176 -16.91 19.88 -13.05
CA GLY A 176 -16.80 21.30 -12.72
C GLY A 176 -15.60 21.66 -11.85
N ILE A 177 -14.60 20.80 -11.79
CA ILE A 177 -13.36 20.99 -11.04
C ILE A 177 -12.19 21.04 -12.02
N ASP A 178 -11.43 22.14 -11.98
CA ASP A 178 -10.19 22.26 -12.74
C ASP A 178 -9.03 21.62 -11.98
N ARG A 179 -8.02 21.14 -12.72
CA ARG A 179 -6.85 20.48 -12.14
C ARG A 179 -6.12 21.32 -11.07
N ASN A 180 -6.05 22.62 -11.24
CA ASN A 180 -5.39 23.57 -10.34
C ASN A 180 -6.20 23.86 -9.05
N GLN A 181 -7.47 23.45 -9.00
CA GLN A 181 -8.31 23.58 -7.82
C GLN A 181 -8.13 22.40 -6.86
N VAL A 182 -7.58 21.27 -7.33
CA VAL A 182 -7.35 20.07 -6.54
C VAL A 182 -5.87 19.77 -6.47
N GLU A 183 -5.42 19.29 -5.33
CA GLU A 183 -4.03 18.86 -5.14
C GLU A 183 -3.94 17.60 -4.27
N ARG A 184 -2.82 16.91 -4.43
CA ARG A 184 -2.48 15.74 -3.62
C ARG A 184 -2.51 16.09 -2.13
N GLY A 185 -3.08 15.20 -1.33
CA GLY A 185 -3.21 15.36 0.11
C GLY A 185 -4.57 15.90 0.55
N GLN A 186 -5.41 16.42 -0.37
CA GLN A 186 -6.82 16.63 -0.10
C GLN A 186 -7.57 15.31 -0.03
N VAL A 187 -8.79 15.33 0.48
CA VAL A 187 -9.64 14.16 0.65
C VAL A 187 -10.93 14.36 -0.12
N LEU A 188 -11.30 13.37 -0.92
CA LEU A 188 -12.62 13.28 -1.54
C LEU A 188 -13.54 12.48 -0.61
N ALA A 189 -14.67 13.04 -0.23
CA ALA A 189 -15.55 12.44 0.77
C ALA A 189 -17.02 12.70 0.48
N LYS A 190 -17.89 11.92 1.15
CA LYS A 190 -19.33 12.17 1.17
C LYS A 190 -19.61 13.52 1.82
N PRO A 191 -20.50 14.36 1.27
CA PRO A 191 -20.77 15.69 1.81
C PRO A 191 -21.09 15.69 3.31
N GLY A 192 -20.40 16.57 4.06
CA GLY A 192 -20.62 16.74 5.49
C GLY A 192 -20.12 15.60 6.38
N SER A 193 -19.48 14.57 5.83
CA SER A 193 -19.02 13.40 6.61
C SER A 193 -17.74 13.64 7.41
N ILE A 194 -16.90 14.57 6.96
CA ILE A 194 -15.64 14.93 7.64
C ILE A 194 -15.45 16.44 7.65
N LYS A 195 -14.59 16.90 8.56
CA LYS A 195 -14.15 18.30 8.66
C LYS A 195 -12.63 18.36 8.75
N PRO A 196 -11.98 19.38 8.15
CA PRO A 196 -10.55 19.57 8.31
C PRO A 196 -10.21 19.96 9.76
N HIS A 197 -9.12 19.39 10.28
CA HIS A 197 -8.61 19.70 11.61
C HIS A 197 -7.35 20.56 11.49
N THR A 198 -7.31 21.69 12.18
CA THR A 198 -6.15 22.57 12.26
C THR A 198 -5.28 22.32 13.50
N LYS A 199 -5.83 21.63 14.48
CA LYS A 199 -5.12 21.23 15.70
C LYS A 199 -5.30 19.74 15.92
N PHE A 200 -4.21 19.05 16.17
CA PHE A 200 -4.22 17.61 16.45
C PHE A 200 -3.06 17.27 17.39
N GLU A 201 -3.19 16.17 18.11
CA GLU A 201 -2.13 15.55 18.88
C GLU A 201 -1.64 14.31 18.12
N ALA A 202 -0.35 14.08 18.11
CA ALA A 202 0.26 12.95 17.43
C ALA A 202 1.36 12.34 18.29
N GLN A 203 1.45 11.02 18.26
CA GLN A 203 2.56 10.27 18.83
C GLN A 203 3.56 9.95 17.71
N ALA A 204 4.79 10.44 17.85
CA ALA A 204 5.85 10.18 16.89
C ALA A 204 6.83 9.14 17.44
N TYR A 205 7.05 8.07 16.68
CA TYR A 205 8.13 7.12 16.94
C TYR A 205 9.33 7.46 16.06
N ILE A 206 10.44 7.82 16.69
CA ILE A 206 11.68 8.14 16.00
C ILE A 206 12.57 6.89 15.99
N LEU A 207 12.91 6.41 14.79
CA LEU A 207 13.75 5.23 14.61
C LEU A 207 15.12 5.41 15.29
N LYS A 208 15.54 4.41 16.06
CA LYS A 208 16.90 4.33 16.62
C LYS A 208 17.92 4.05 15.51
N LYS A 209 19.20 4.27 15.82
CA LYS A 209 20.29 4.03 14.86
C LYS A 209 20.36 2.56 14.41
N GLU A 210 20.10 1.63 15.33
CA GLU A 210 20.05 0.18 15.06
C GLU A 210 18.89 -0.20 14.15
N GLU A 211 17.83 0.60 14.12
CA GLU A 211 16.65 0.45 13.28
C GLU A 211 16.79 1.17 11.92
N GLY A 212 17.99 1.67 11.61
CA GLY A 212 18.27 2.42 10.39
C GLY A 212 17.91 3.90 10.47
N GLY A 213 17.61 4.40 11.65
CA GLY A 213 17.38 5.82 11.93
C GLY A 213 18.65 6.67 11.78
N ARG A 214 18.49 7.97 11.62
CA ARG A 214 19.61 8.92 11.58
C ARG A 214 20.05 9.31 12.99
N HIS A 215 21.34 9.65 13.12
CA HIS A 215 21.95 10.04 14.40
C HIS A 215 21.35 11.35 14.96
N THR A 216 20.88 12.22 14.10
CA THR A 216 20.25 13.49 14.44
C THR A 216 18.89 13.59 13.77
N PRO A 217 17.80 13.91 14.49
CA PRO A 217 16.53 14.19 13.87
C PRO A 217 16.68 15.32 12.85
N VAL A 218 16.29 15.08 11.62
CA VAL A 218 16.23 16.14 10.62
C VAL A 218 14.83 16.72 10.71
N SER A 219 14.72 17.99 11.15
CA SER A 219 13.45 18.69 11.10
C SER A 219 13.19 19.11 9.66
N TYR A 220 12.10 18.61 9.09
CA TYR A 220 11.56 19.13 7.85
C TYR A 220 10.54 20.20 8.19
N THR A 221 10.51 21.25 7.39
CA THR A 221 9.48 22.31 7.51
C THR A 221 8.09 21.81 7.14
N HIS A 222 7.99 20.66 6.44
CA HIS A 222 6.75 20.02 6.04
C HIS A 222 6.83 18.53 6.32
N LEU A 223 5.92 18.03 7.16
CA LEU A 223 5.67 16.60 7.37
C LEU A 223 4.46 16.23 6.53
N THR A 224 4.64 15.34 5.55
CA THR A 224 3.51 14.64 4.93
C THR A 224 3.16 13.46 5.84
N LEU A 225 2.11 13.60 6.60
CA LEU A 225 1.55 12.48 7.35
C LEU A 225 0.78 11.61 6.38
N PRO A 226 0.95 10.27 6.40
CA PRO A 226 -0.01 9.41 5.75
C PRO A 226 -1.38 9.68 6.38
N THR A 227 -2.38 9.92 5.55
CA THR A 227 -3.72 10.34 5.98
C THR A 227 -4.51 9.15 6.53
N ILE A 228 -3.94 8.40 7.45
CA ILE A 228 -4.68 7.40 8.23
C ILE A 228 -5.07 8.08 9.53
N VAL A 229 -6.15 8.84 9.50
CA VAL A 229 -6.84 9.24 10.73
C VAL A 229 -7.69 8.05 11.15
N ARG A 230 -7.17 7.20 12.02
CA ARG A 230 -8.03 6.32 12.81
C ARG A 230 -8.79 7.25 13.75
N GLY A 231 -10.06 7.51 13.44
CA GLY A 231 -10.96 8.18 14.34
C GLY A 231 -11.05 7.40 15.66
N VAL A 232 -10.87 8.09 16.74
CA VAL A 232 -11.24 7.68 18.10
C VAL A 232 -12.74 7.81 18.22
#